data_9cd5ef1282d8793104592149c9c390fb
#
_entry.id   9cd5ef1282d8793104592149c9c390fb
#
_cell.length_a   1.000
_cell.length_b   1.000
_cell.length_c   1.000
_cell.angle_alpha   90.00
_cell.angle_beta   90.00
_cell.angle_gamma   90.00
#
_symmetry.space_group_name_H-M   'P 1'
#
loop_
_entity.id
_entity.type
_entity.pdbx_description
1 polymer ?
#
loop_
_entity_poly.entity_id
_entity_poly.type
_entity_poly.pdbx_seq_one_letter_code
_entity_poly.pdbx_strand_id
1 'polypeptide(L)' 'MNDLEVMMQAVQIYIYQKKGVKVRIYLRDIRDINLLKQAYDYIQKNQHNKNPNN' A
#
# COMPACT_ATOMS: atom_id res chain seq x y z
N MET A 1 16.97 0.31 5.52
CA MET A 1 15.58 -0.13 5.48
C MET A 1 15.11 -0.24 4.05
N ASN A 2 14.32 -1.24 3.75
CA ASN A 2 13.86 -1.50 2.40
C ASN A 2 12.52 -0.82 2.16
N ASP A 3 12.52 0.17 1.27
CA ASP A 3 11.30 0.91 0.98
C ASP A 3 10.20 0.01 0.43
N LEU A 4 10.57 -0.98 -0.36
CA LEU A 4 9.58 -1.89 -0.91
C LEU A 4 8.89 -2.71 0.18
N GLU A 5 9.64 -3.11 1.18
CA GLU A 5 9.04 -3.83 2.30
C GLU A 5 8.04 -2.96 3.04
N VAL A 6 8.38 -1.70 3.25
CA VAL A 6 7.47 -0.78 3.91
C VAL A 6 6.19 -0.62 3.09
N MET A 7 6.34 -0.48 1.79
CA MET A 7 5.17 -0.36 0.92
C MET A 7 4.31 -1.62 0.94
N MET A 8 4.95 -2.80 0.91
CA MET A 8 4.21 -4.05 0.97
C MET A 8 3.40 -4.16 2.24
N GLN A 9 4.03 -3.85 3.36
CA GLN A 9 3.32 -3.92 4.64
C GLN A 9 2.19 -2.92 4.71
N ALA A 10 2.42 -1.71 4.23
CA ALA A 10 1.39 -0.69 4.27
C ALA A 10 0.17 -1.10 3.45
N VAL A 11 0.40 -1.65 2.26
CA VAL A 11 -0.70 -2.06 1.41
C VAL A 11 -1.43 -3.25 2.02
N GLN A 12 -0.70 -4.20 2.56
CA GLN A 12 -1.32 -5.37 3.18
C GLN A 12 -2.17 -4.98 4.38
N ILE A 13 -1.68 -4.07 5.20
CA ILE A 13 -2.42 -3.60 6.36
C ILE A 13 -3.66 -2.84 5.92
N TYR A 14 -3.53 -2.01 4.91
CA TYR A 14 -4.65 -1.24 4.40
C TYR A 14 -5.78 -2.16 3.94
N ILE A 15 -5.44 -3.20 3.18
CA ILE A 15 -6.45 -4.13 2.68
C ILE A 15 -7.11 -4.87 3.83
N TYR A 16 -6.32 -5.25 4.82
CA TYR A 16 -6.88 -5.94 5.97
C TYR A 16 -7.86 -5.04 6.72
N GLN A 17 -7.51 -3.79 6.90
CA GLN A 17 -8.37 -2.86 7.63
C GLN A 17 -9.63 -2.55 6.85
N LYS A 18 -9.53 -2.45 5.53
CA LYS A 18 -10.69 -2.08 4.74
C LYS A 18 -11.60 -3.24 4.40
N LYS A 19 -11.02 -4.41 4.18
CA LYS A 19 -11.79 -5.55 3.69
C LYS A 19 -11.80 -6.74 4.62
N GLY A 20 -10.99 -6.70 5.67
CA GLY A 20 -10.91 -7.82 6.58
C GLY A 20 -10.22 -9.03 5.99
N VAL A 21 -9.44 -8.83 4.96
CA VAL A 21 -8.80 -9.93 4.25
C VAL A 21 -7.29 -9.82 4.41
N LYS A 22 -6.66 -10.92 4.77
CA LYS A 22 -5.22 -10.99 4.81
C LYS A 22 -4.71 -11.33 3.41
N VAL A 23 -3.86 -10.49 2.88
CA VAL A 23 -3.24 -10.75 1.59
C VAL A 23 -1.75 -10.81 1.75
N ARG A 24 -1.11 -11.50 0.84
CA ARG A 24 0.34 -11.55 0.79
C ARG A 24 0.78 -11.07 -0.58
N ILE A 25 1.70 -10.12 -0.57
CA ILE A 25 2.16 -9.50 -1.79
C ILE A 25 3.49 -10.12 -2.18
N TYR A 26 3.60 -10.52 -3.44
CA TYR A 26 4.83 -11.07 -3.99
C TYR A 26 5.34 -10.14 -5.07
N LEU A 27 6.63 -9.86 -5.03
CA LEU A 27 7.26 -9.01 -6.03
C LEU A 27 8.18 -9.89 -6.86
N ARG A 28 7.75 -10.20 -8.07
CA ARG A 28 8.50 -11.11 -8.94
C ARG A 28 9.19 -10.40 -10.08
N ASP A 29 8.60 -9.33 -10.59
CA ASP A 29 9.20 -8.59 -11.67
C ASP A 29 8.82 -7.12 -11.56
N ILE A 30 9.25 -6.36 -12.56
CA ILE A 30 9.08 -4.91 -12.52
C ILE A 30 7.60 -4.51 -12.52
N ARG A 31 6.74 -5.31 -13.14
CA ARG A 31 5.31 -4.99 -13.15
C ARG A 31 4.73 -5.07 -11.75
N ASP A 32 5.12 -6.08 -10.99
CA ASP A 32 4.65 -6.20 -9.61
C ASP A 32 5.08 -4.99 -8.80
N ILE A 33 6.31 -4.57 -8.98
CA ILE A 33 6.85 -3.42 -8.25
C ILE A 33 6.08 -2.15 -8.61
N ASN A 34 5.82 -1.97 -9.89
CA ASN A 34 5.09 -0.78 -10.32
C ASN A 34 3.67 -0.76 -9.79
N LEU A 35 3.00 -1.91 -9.76
CA LEU A 35 1.66 -2.00 -9.21
C LEU A 35 1.66 -1.70 -7.72
N LEU A 36 2.66 -2.21 -7.02
CA LEU A 36 2.78 -1.92 -5.60
C LEU A 36 2.94 -0.43 -5.35
N LYS A 37 3.77 0.23 -6.13
CA LYS A 37 3.96 1.66 -5.98
C LYS A 37 2.69 2.43 -6.24
N GLN A 38 1.93 2.03 -7.25
CA GLN A 38 0.66 2.68 -7.55
C GLN A 38 -0.33 2.50 -6.40
N ALA A 39 -0.42 1.30 -5.86
CA ALA A 39 -1.31 1.04 -4.75
C ALA A 39 -0.92 1.85 -3.52
N TYR A 40 0.36 1.88 -3.23
CA TYR A 40 0.85 2.64 -2.09
C TYR A 40 0.55 4.13 -2.26
N ASP A 41 0.75 4.64 -3.47
CA ASP A 41 0.48 6.03 -3.77
C ASP A 41 -0.99 6.36 -3.55
N TYR A 42 -1.86 5.49 -3.99
CA TYR A 42 -3.29 5.64 -3.81
C TYR A 42 -3.64 5.73 -2.32
N ILE A 43 -3.05 4.85 -1.53
CA ILE A 43 -3.32 4.83 -0.10
C ILE A 43 -2.84 6.12 0.55
N GLN A 44 -1.68 6.60 0.17
CA GLN A 44 -1.15 7.84 0.73
C GLN A 44 -2.06 9.02 0.41
N LYS A 45 -2.55 9.08 -0.81
CA LYS A 45 -3.45 10.16 -1.20
C LYS A 45 -4.75 10.12 -0.42
N ASN A 46 -5.29 8.93 -0.21
CA ASN A 46 -6.52 8.83 0.56
C ASN A 46 -6.33 9.24 2.00
N GLN A 47 -5.20 8.89 2.58
CA GLN A 47 -4.94 9.29 3.95
C GLN A 47 -4.75 10.78 4.07
N HIS A 48 -4.12 11.39 3.08
CA HIS A 48 -3.98 12.84 3.08
C HIS A 48 -5.34 13.52 2.98
N ASN A 49 -6.20 12.98 2.15
CA ASN A 49 -7.52 13.57 1.97
C ASN A 49 -8.34 13.52 3.23
N LYS A 50 -8.04 12.60 4.10
CA LYS A 50 -8.78 12.49 5.35
C LYS A 50 -8.31 13.46 6.39
N ASN A 51 -7.22 14.09 6.19
CA ASN A 51 -6.69 15.02 7.15
C ASN A 51 -7.48 16.31 7.08
N PRO A 52 -8.26 16.61 8.08
CA PRO A 52 -9.16 17.74 7.99
C PRO A 52 -8.48 19.03 8.21
N ASN A 53 -7.45 19.05 8.68
CA ASN A 53 -6.91 20.21 9.07
C ASN A 53 -6.26 20.82 8.25
N ASN A 54 -6.51 20.69 8.02
CA ASN A 54 -6.14 21.09 7.45
C ASN A 54 -6.45 21.54 7.10
#